data_847f72e4b25c7403d469d3d8aa278c48
#
_entry.id   847f72e4b25c7403d469d3d8aa278c48
#
_cell.length_a   1.000
_cell.length_b   1.000
_cell.length_c   1.000
_cell.angle_alpha   90.00
_cell.angle_beta   90.00
_cell.angle_gamma   90.00
#
_symmetry.space_group_name_H-M   'P 1'
#
loop_
_entity.id
_entity.type
_entity.pdbx_description
1 polymer ?
#
loop_
_entity_poly.entity_id
_entity_poly.type
_entity_poly.pdbx_seq_one_letter_code
_entity_poly.pdbx_strand_id
1 'polypeptide(L)'
;MKRLGIIGGMSWESTAVYFRYLNEQVKAAVGPMNSAPLLLWNMDFAPLARLQAEGEWDELTELMCEAARALKAGGAEALVIATNTMHLMADAVQEAADLPLIHIADATAGAIRGAGVKKPLLLATRFTMEKDFYRLRVEEGASCRVIVPDEPHRSSIHGIIYNELVQGELKASSRETYLNVIRYYQREHSID
;
A
#
# COMPACT_ATOMS: atom_id res chain seq x y z
N MET A 1 18.97 13.99 -8.13
CA MET A 1 17.71 13.33 -7.71
C MET A 1 17.57 13.48 -6.21
N LYS A 2 16.36 13.67 -5.71
CA LYS A 2 16.07 13.67 -4.28
C LYS A 2 16.18 12.25 -3.71
N ARG A 3 16.59 12.14 -2.44
CA ARG A 3 16.71 10.87 -1.74
C ARG A 3 15.35 10.48 -1.16
N LEU A 4 14.84 9.31 -1.55
CA LEU A 4 13.56 8.81 -1.11
C LEU A 4 13.74 7.86 0.08
N GLY A 5 13.01 8.12 1.17
CA GLY A 5 12.89 7.22 2.32
C GLY A 5 11.73 6.25 2.12
N ILE A 6 11.98 4.96 2.31
CA ILE A 6 10.97 3.90 2.19
C ILE A 6 10.76 3.28 3.57
N ILE A 7 9.54 3.35 4.10
CA ILE A 7 9.11 2.55 5.25
C ILE A 7 8.52 1.26 4.69
N GLY A 8 9.25 0.17 4.85
CA GLY A 8 8.95 -1.14 4.29
C GLY A 8 8.99 -2.28 5.31
N GLY A 9 9.03 -3.52 4.81
CA GLY A 9 9.05 -4.73 5.64
C GLY A 9 7.67 -5.29 5.98
N MET A 10 6.59 -4.70 5.51
CA MET A 10 5.20 -5.03 5.86
C MET A 10 4.32 -5.51 4.65
N SER A 11 4.61 -6.50 3.80
CA SER A 11 5.76 -7.40 3.90
C SER A 11 7.00 -6.89 3.17
N TRP A 12 8.13 -7.57 3.39
CA TRP A 12 9.36 -7.31 2.64
C TRP A 12 9.22 -7.68 1.15
N GLU A 13 8.36 -8.61 0.79
CA GLU A 13 8.03 -8.99 -0.58
C GLU A 13 7.55 -7.77 -1.40
N SER A 14 6.60 -7.01 -0.86
CA SER A 14 6.14 -5.76 -1.48
C SER A 14 7.26 -4.72 -1.54
N THR A 15 8.06 -4.61 -0.49
CA THR A 15 9.17 -3.66 -0.39
C THR A 15 10.23 -3.93 -1.46
N ALA A 16 10.54 -5.20 -1.73
CA ALA A 16 11.46 -5.61 -2.78
C ALA A 16 10.96 -5.19 -4.18
N VAL A 17 9.65 -5.23 -4.42
CA VAL A 17 9.04 -4.73 -5.66
C VAL A 17 9.22 -3.22 -5.79
N TYR A 18 8.98 -2.44 -4.72
CA TYR A 18 9.23 -0.99 -4.72
C TYR A 18 10.70 -0.68 -5.02
N PHE A 19 11.61 -1.35 -4.32
CA PHE A 19 13.05 -1.14 -4.51
C PHE A 19 13.47 -1.42 -5.96
N ARG A 20 13.04 -2.55 -6.50
CA ARG A 20 13.35 -2.92 -7.90
C ARG A 20 12.77 -1.92 -8.88
N TYR A 21 11.48 -1.62 -8.77
CA TYR A 21 10.78 -0.75 -9.70
C TYR A 21 11.36 0.66 -9.73
N LEU A 22 11.66 1.26 -8.57
CA LEU A 22 12.28 2.59 -8.49
C LEU A 22 13.64 2.63 -9.18
N ASN A 23 14.47 1.60 -9.00
CA ASN A 23 15.76 1.51 -9.68
C ASN A 23 15.60 1.31 -11.20
N GLU A 24 14.64 0.49 -11.63
CA GLU A 24 14.33 0.30 -13.06
C GLU A 24 13.88 1.62 -13.72
N GLN A 25 13.04 2.40 -13.05
CA GLN A 25 12.59 3.70 -13.55
C GLN A 25 13.74 4.71 -13.64
N VAL A 26 14.61 4.78 -12.64
CA VAL A 26 15.78 5.66 -12.69
C VAL A 26 16.74 5.23 -13.82
N LYS A 27 17.00 3.93 -13.94
CA LYS A 27 17.82 3.38 -15.02
C LYS A 27 17.26 3.74 -16.40
N ALA A 28 15.95 3.65 -16.57
CA ALA A 28 15.28 4.00 -17.83
C ALA A 28 15.34 5.51 -18.14
N ALA A 29 15.19 6.35 -17.11
CA ALA A 29 15.13 7.80 -17.30
C ALA A 29 16.51 8.48 -17.42
N VAL A 30 17.54 7.96 -16.74
CA VAL A 30 18.83 8.64 -16.58
C VAL A 30 20.01 7.85 -17.20
N GLY A 31 19.85 6.54 -17.39
CA GLY A 31 20.84 5.68 -18.03
C GLY A 31 21.23 4.45 -17.20
N PRO A 32 21.86 3.45 -17.84
CA PRO A 32 21.98 2.08 -17.32
C PRO A 32 22.86 1.92 -16.07
N MET A 33 23.73 2.88 -15.79
CA MET A 33 24.63 2.86 -14.62
C MET A 33 24.04 3.59 -13.41
N ASN A 34 22.83 4.15 -13.53
CA ASN A 34 22.20 4.93 -12.48
C ASN A 34 21.26 4.09 -11.62
N SER A 35 21.21 4.41 -10.33
CA SER A 35 20.29 3.83 -9.34
C SER A 35 19.52 4.93 -8.63
N ALA A 36 18.37 4.59 -8.08
CA ALA A 36 17.60 5.49 -7.25
C ALA A 36 18.32 5.74 -5.91
N PRO A 37 18.52 7.00 -5.48
CA PRO A 37 19.04 7.29 -4.15
C PRO A 37 17.95 7.00 -3.11
N LEU A 38 18.05 5.84 -2.45
CA LEU A 38 17.05 5.32 -1.52
C LEU A 38 17.63 5.14 -0.12
N LEU A 39 16.80 5.36 0.89
CA LEU A 39 16.95 4.88 2.24
C LEU A 39 15.81 3.93 2.54
N LEU A 40 16.10 2.76 3.07
CA LEU A 40 15.10 1.76 3.42
C LEU A 40 15.13 1.51 4.93
N TRP A 41 14.00 1.74 5.59
CA TRP A 41 13.72 1.26 6.92
C TRP A 41 12.85 0.01 6.81
N ASN A 42 13.46 -1.17 6.96
CA ASN A 42 12.76 -2.45 6.84
C ASN A 42 12.34 -2.94 8.21
N MET A 43 11.02 -2.91 8.47
CA MET A 43 10.44 -3.35 9.75
C MET A 43 10.27 -4.87 9.79
N ASP A 44 10.31 -5.47 10.98
CA ASP A 44 9.84 -6.83 11.21
C ASP A 44 8.31 -6.85 11.22
N PHE A 45 7.70 -7.62 10.33
CA PHE A 45 6.24 -7.59 10.15
C PHE A 45 5.48 -8.36 11.25
N ALA A 46 6.08 -9.39 11.86
CA ALA A 46 5.36 -10.23 12.82
C ALA A 46 4.83 -9.45 14.05
N PRO A 47 5.62 -8.58 14.70
CA PRO A 47 5.11 -7.71 15.78
C PRO A 47 4.01 -6.77 15.29
N LEU A 48 4.17 -6.16 14.10
CA LEU A 48 3.19 -5.21 13.56
C LEU A 48 1.88 -5.91 13.21
N ALA A 49 1.93 -7.11 12.64
CA ALA A 49 0.74 -7.90 12.31
C ALA A 49 -0.06 -8.26 13.57
N ARG A 50 0.65 -8.55 14.69
CA ARG A 50 0.01 -8.77 15.99
C ARG A 50 -0.70 -7.51 16.48
N LEU A 51 -0.03 -6.38 16.51
CA LEU A 51 -0.62 -5.10 16.91
C LEU A 51 -1.83 -4.72 16.05
N GLN A 52 -1.75 -4.98 14.73
CA GLN A 52 -2.91 -4.79 13.84
C GLN A 52 -4.10 -5.69 14.23
N ALA A 53 -3.85 -6.95 14.58
CA ALA A 53 -4.89 -7.89 14.99
C ALA A 53 -5.51 -7.52 16.35
N GLU A 54 -4.71 -7.00 17.27
CA GLU A 54 -5.10 -6.52 18.61
C GLU A 54 -5.77 -5.14 18.55
N GLY A 55 -5.59 -4.39 17.47
CA GLY A 55 -6.15 -3.05 17.28
C GLY A 55 -5.33 -1.94 17.93
N GLU A 56 -4.06 -2.20 18.25
CA GLU A 56 -3.14 -1.26 18.91
C GLU A 56 -2.58 -0.24 17.91
N TRP A 57 -3.47 0.58 17.36
CA TRP A 57 -3.15 1.53 16.29
C TRP A 57 -2.27 2.69 16.75
N ASP A 58 -2.35 3.08 18.02
CA ASP A 58 -1.51 4.16 18.58
C ASP A 58 -0.05 3.71 18.67
N GLU A 59 0.22 2.47 19.12
CA GLU A 59 1.58 1.90 19.15
C GLU A 59 2.14 1.74 17.73
N LEU A 60 1.32 1.25 16.78
CA LEU A 60 1.70 1.20 15.37
C LEU A 60 2.05 2.57 14.81
N THR A 61 1.29 3.60 15.18
CA THR A 61 1.54 4.97 14.74
C THR A 61 2.91 5.45 15.24
N GLU A 62 3.24 5.21 16.52
CA GLU A 62 4.55 5.63 17.05
C GLU A 62 5.71 4.90 16.37
N LEU A 63 5.61 3.58 16.14
CA LEU A 63 6.64 2.82 15.42
C LEU A 63 6.84 3.35 13.99
N MET A 64 5.77 3.73 13.30
CA MET A 64 5.87 4.32 11.96
C MET A 64 6.49 5.73 12.00
N CYS A 65 6.16 6.53 13.02
CA CYS A 65 6.75 7.85 13.23
C CYS A 65 8.25 7.77 13.57
N GLU A 66 8.67 6.79 14.37
CA GLU A 66 10.09 6.51 14.64
C GLU A 66 10.85 6.19 13.35
N ALA A 67 10.30 5.31 12.50
CA ALA A 67 10.89 4.98 11.21
C ALA A 67 11.02 6.22 10.31
N ALA A 68 10.01 7.08 10.30
CA ALA A 68 10.03 8.32 9.52
C ALA A 68 11.10 9.30 10.01
N ARG A 69 11.21 9.50 11.33
CA ARG A 69 12.26 10.35 11.94
C ARG A 69 13.66 9.82 11.63
N ALA A 70 13.86 8.50 11.70
CA ALA A 70 15.14 7.87 11.36
C ALA A 70 15.51 8.05 9.89
N LEU A 71 14.55 7.92 8.97
CA LEU A 71 14.77 8.16 7.55
C LEU A 71 15.12 9.62 7.27
N LYS A 72 14.46 10.59 7.92
CA LYS A 72 14.83 12.02 7.83
C LYS A 72 16.24 12.25 8.34
N ALA A 73 16.60 11.72 9.53
CA ALA A 73 17.94 11.84 10.08
C ALA A 73 19.01 11.22 9.17
N GLY A 74 18.67 10.15 8.41
CA GLY A 74 19.49 9.57 7.36
C GLY A 74 19.58 10.40 6.07
N GLY A 75 18.83 11.51 5.99
CA GLY A 75 18.84 12.44 4.87
C GLY A 75 17.81 12.15 3.77
N ALA A 76 16.71 11.45 4.09
CA ALA A 76 15.56 11.39 3.20
C ALA A 76 14.97 12.80 2.97
N GLU A 77 14.48 13.04 1.76
CA GLU A 77 13.86 14.31 1.35
C GLU A 77 12.37 14.16 1.02
N ALA A 78 11.90 12.92 0.96
CA ALA A 78 10.48 12.54 0.83
C ALA A 78 10.31 11.11 1.35
N LEU A 79 9.07 10.72 1.68
CA LEU A 79 8.74 9.40 2.21
C LEU A 79 7.74 8.67 1.32
N VAL A 80 7.85 7.35 1.30
CA VAL A 80 6.80 6.40 0.88
C VAL A 80 6.62 5.31 1.92
N ILE A 81 5.40 4.83 2.07
CA ILE A 81 5.05 3.66 2.89
C ILE A 81 4.75 2.51 1.93
N ALA A 82 5.54 1.44 1.97
CA ALA A 82 5.44 0.33 1.02
C ALA A 82 4.34 -0.70 1.38
N THR A 83 3.23 -0.23 1.93
CA THR A 83 2.03 -1.03 2.27
C THR A 83 0.79 -0.14 2.32
N ASN A 84 -0.38 -0.68 1.95
CA ASN A 84 -1.62 0.12 1.98
C ASN A 84 -2.12 0.38 3.41
N THR A 85 -2.19 -0.64 4.25
CA THR A 85 -2.82 -0.56 5.58
C THR A 85 -2.24 0.57 6.45
N MET A 86 -0.92 0.75 6.45
CA MET A 86 -0.26 1.72 7.32
C MET A 86 -0.39 3.18 6.84
N HIS A 87 -1.02 3.42 5.69
CA HIS A 87 -1.44 4.76 5.32
C HIS A 87 -2.60 5.29 6.19
N LEU A 88 -3.16 4.45 7.07
CA LEU A 88 -4.06 4.89 8.12
C LEU A 88 -3.43 5.99 9.01
N MET A 89 -2.12 5.93 9.21
CA MET A 89 -1.36 6.91 10.00
C MET A 89 -0.46 7.83 9.15
N ALA A 90 -0.78 7.99 7.84
CA ALA A 90 0.05 8.75 6.91
C ALA A 90 0.31 10.20 7.35
N ASP A 91 -0.70 10.87 7.88
CA ASP A 91 -0.59 12.26 8.33
C ASP A 91 0.37 12.39 9.52
N ALA A 92 0.25 11.51 10.52
CA ALA A 92 1.15 11.47 11.67
C ALA A 92 2.61 11.18 11.26
N VAL A 93 2.80 10.26 10.31
CA VAL A 93 4.12 9.91 9.75
C VAL A 93 4.74 11.11 9.03
N GLN A 94 3.95 11.82 8.22
CA GLN A 94 4.40 13.02 7.51
C GLN A 94 4.78 14.13 8.47
N GLU A 95 3.95 14.38 9.48
CA GLU A 95 4.20 15.39 10.52
C GLU A 95 5.45 15.06 11.34
N ALA A 96 5.59 13.81 11.80
CA ALA A 96 6.71 13.36 12.62
C ALA A 96 8.08 13.55 11.94
N ALA A 97 8.15 13.39 10.62
CA ALA A 97 9.36 13.61 9.86
C ALA A 97 9.48 15.03 9.30
N ASP A 98 8.40 15.82 9.26
CA ASP A 98 8.35 17.07 8.52
C ASP A 98 8.92 16.90 7.10
N LEU A 99 8.44 15.90 6.38
CA LEU A 99 8.80 15.55 5.00
C LEU A 99 7.54 15.25 4.19
N PRO A 100 7.52 15.59 2.89
CA PRO A 100 6.41 15.20 2.05
C PRO A 100 6.30 13.66 1.95
N LEU A 101 5.09 13.14 2.14
CA LEU A 101 4.78 11.73 1.95
C LEU A 101 4.04 11.54 0.63
N ILE A 102 4.56 10.68 -0.23
CA ILE A 102 3.91 10.28 -1.48
C ILE A 102 2.87 9.21 -1.13
N HIS A 103 1.61 9.63 -1.05
CA HIS A 103 0.54 8.76 -0.60
C HIS A 103 0.07 7.82 -1.71
N ILE A 104 0.04 6.51 -1.43
CA ILE A 104 -0.30 5.49 -2.44
C ILE A 104 -1.72 5.66 -3.01
N ALA A 105 -2.68 6.11 -2.20
CA ALA A 105 -4.05 6.35 -2.66
C ALA A 105 -4.13 7.49 -3.68
N ASP A 106 -3.27 8.52 -3.58
CA ASP A 106 -3.23 9.62 -4.56
C ASP A 106 -2.70 9.11 -5.91
N ALA A 107 -1.66 8.28 -5.88
CA ALA A 107 -1.13 7.64 -7.08
C ALA A 107 -2.18 6.72 -7.73
N THR A 108 -2.90 5.95 -6.91
CA THR A 108 -4.01 5.08 -7.37
C THR A 108 -5.15 5.90 -7.98
N ALA A 109 -5.56 6.98 -7.31
CA ALA A 109 -6.60 7.88 -7.82
C ALA A 109 -6.19 8.52 -9.15
N GLY A 110 -4.93 8.93 -9.30
CA GLY A 110 -4.37 9.41 -10.56
C GLY A 110 -4.48 8.40 -11.68
N ALA A 111 -4.15 7.14 -11.41
CA ALA A 111 -4.24 6.05 -12.39
C ALA A 111 -5.69 5.73 -12.78
N ILE A 112 -6.60 5.64 -11.80
CA ILE A 112 -8.04 5.43 -12.00
C ILE A 112 -8.63 6.54 -12.89
N ARG A 113 -8.33 7.80 -12.56
CA ARG A 113 -8.78 8.96 -13.33
C ARG A 113 -8.23 8.94 -14.76
N GLY A 114 -6.95 8.61 -14.93
CA GLY A 114 -6.30 8.50 -16.25
C GLY A 114 -6.89 7.38 -17.10
N ALA A 115 -7.36 6.30 -16.50
CA ALA A 115 -8.04 5.19 -17.18
C ALA A 115 -9.53 5.44 -17.41
N GLY A 116 -10.11 6.48 -16.82
CA GLY A 116 -11.54 6.80 -16.95
C GLY A 116 -12.48 5.88 -16.17
N VAL A 117 -11.94 5.05 -15.28
CA VAL A 117 -12.67 4.08 -14.44
C VAL A 117 -13.59 4.83 -13.47
N LYS A 118 -14.84 4.37 -13.33
CA LYS A 118 -15.87 4.99 -12.49
C LYS A 118 -16.27 4.15 -11.28
N LYS A 119 -16.12 2.85 -11.37
CA LYS A 119 -16.48 1.91 -10.30
C LYS A 119 -15.39 0.86 -10.07
N PRO A 120 -14.19 1.25 -9.59
CA PRO A 120 -13.14 0.28 -9.30
C PRO A 120 -13.53 -0.62 -8.12
N LEU A 121 -13.11 -1.90 -8.17
CA LEU A 121 -13.21 -2.84 -7.05
C LEU A 121 -11.95 -2.80 -6.21
N LEU A 122 -12.08 -2.56 -4.90
CA LEU A 122 -10.98 -2.58 -3.95
C LEU A 122 -10.82 -3.98 -3.34
N LEU A 123 -9.74 -4.67 -3.70
CA LEU A 123 -9.33 -5.94 -3.11
C LEU A 123 -8.04 -5.73 -2.29
N ALA A 124 -8.17 -5.74 -0.96
CA ALA A 124 -7.09 -5.36 -0.06
C ALA A 124 -7.18 -6.13 1.28
N THR A 125 -6.36 -5.76 2.26
CA THR A 125 -6.54 -6.25 3.63
C THR A 125 -7.88 -5.77 4.18
N ARG A 126 -8.42 -6.49 5.16
CA ARG A 126 -9.65 -6.10 5.85
C ARG A 126 -9.59 -4.64 6.32
N PHE A 127 -8.47 -4.23 6.92
CA PHE A 127 -8.30 -2.87 7.42
C PHE A 127 -8.40 -1.80 6.33
N THR A 128 -7.82 -2.05 5.15
CA THR A 128 -7.89 -1.13 4.01
C THR A 128 -9.28 -1.10 3.38
N MET A 129 -10.00 -2.23 3.40
CA MET A 129 -11.37 -2.32 2.87
C MET A 129 -12.43 -1.75 3.80
N GLU A 130 -12.26 -1.90 5.14
CA GLU A 130 -13.27 -1.50 6.14
C GLU A 130 -13.10 -0.08 6.67
N LYS A 131 -11.86 0.42 6.72
CA LYS A 131 -11.57 1.77 7.18
C LYS A 131 -11.60 2.75 6.00
N ASP A 132 -12.12 3.94 6.23
CA ASP A 132 -12.40 4.92 5.16
C ASP A 132 -11.17 5.63 4.59
N PHE A 133 -10.03 5.64 5.29
CA PHE A 133 -8.85 6.43 4.93
C PHE A 133 -8.37 6.25 3.48
N TYR A 134 -8.44 5.03 2.97
CA TYR A 134 -8.00 4.71 1.61
C TYR A 134 -9.10 4.97 0.58
N ARG A 135 -10.27 4.42 0.84
CA ARG A 135 -11.42 4.49 -0.05
C ARG A 135 -11.83 5.93 -0.34
N LEU A 136 -12.05 6.73 0.71
CA LEU A 136 -12.49 8.12 0.54
C LEU A 136 -11.46 8.95 -0.23
N ARG A 137 -10.17 8.78 0.07
CA ARG A 137 -9.11 9.50 -0.63
C ARG A 137 -9.03 9.13 -2.12
N VAL A 138 -9.24 7.86 -2.46
CA VAL A 138 -9.32 7.42 -3.88
C VAL A 138 -10.56 8.00 -4.55
N GLU A 139 -11.73 7.92 -3.91
CA GLU A 139 -13.00 8.44 -4.45
C GLU A 139 -12.92 9.94 -4.73
N GLU A 140 -12.40 10.71 -3.80
CA GLU A 140 -12.20 12.15 -3.96
C GLU A 140 -11.20 12.46 -5.09
N GLY A 141 -10.02 11.83 -5.05
CA GLY A 141 -8.95 12.09 -6.02
C GLY A 141 -9.26 11.64 -7.44
N ALA A 142 -10.10 10.62 -7.63
CA ALA A 142 -10.46 10.08 -8.96
C ALA A 142 -11.85 10.48 -9.44
N SER A 143 -12.70 11.06 -8.58
CA SER A 143 -14.13 11.30 -8.86
C SER A 143 -14.81 10.00 -9.33
N CYS A 144 -14.62 8.92 -8.57
CA CYS A 144 -15.14 7.59 -8.79
C CYS A 144 -15.89 7.08 -7.56
N ARG A 145 -16.55 5.93 -7.67
CA ARG A 145 -17.16 5.21 -6.55
C ARG A 145 -16.44 3.88 -6.35
N VAL A 146 -15.66 3.75 -5.31
CA VAL A 146 -14.97 2.50 -4.98
C VAL A 146 -15.95 1.47 -4.44
N ILE A 147 -15.98 0.30 -5.04
CA ILE A 147 -16.75 -0.84 -4.56
C ILE A 147 -15.86 -1.67 -3.66
N VAL A 148 -16.38 -2.02 -2.48
CA VAL A 148 -15.71 -2.89 -1.51
C VAL A 148 -16.49 -4.19 -1.41
N PRO A 149 -15.84 -5.36 -1.40
CA PRO A 149 -16.54 -6.63 -1.26
C PRO A 149 -17.30 -6.77 0.06
N ASP A 150 -18.44 -7.47 -0.02
CA ASP A 150 -19.17 -7.94 1.15
C ASP A 150 -18.51 -9.21 1.74
N GLU A 151 -18.94 -9.61 2.94
CA GLU A 151 -18.65 -10.96 3.44
C GLU A 151 -19.43 -12.02 2.62
N PRO A 152 -18.86 -13.20 2.32
CA PRO A 152 -17.56 -13.69 2.82
C PRO A 152 -16.35 -13.34 1.93
N HIS A 153 -16.53 -12.60 0.84
CA HIS A 153 -15.47 -12.29 -0.12
C HIS A 153 -14.34 -11.49 0.54
N ARG A 154 -14.69 -10.50 1.38
CA ARG A 154 -13.73 -9.66 2.09
C ARG A 154 -12.79 -10.47 2.99
N SER A 155 -13.35 -11.37 3.79
CA SER A 155 -12.57 -12.27 4.66
C SER A 155 -11.69 -13.23 3.86
N SER A 156 -12.19 -13.76 2.74
CA SER A 156 -11.41 -14.62 1.84
C SER A 156 -10.20 -13.90 1.26
N ILE A 157 -10.38 -12.69 0.72
CA ILE A 157 -9.29 -11.86 0.17
C ILE A 157 -8.27 -11.53 1.26
N HIS A 158 -8.73 -11.10 2.45
CA HIS A 158 -7.84 -10.79 3.56
C HIS A 158 -7.00 -12.02 3.97
N GLY A 159 -7.64 -13.19 4.09
CA GLY A 159 -6.96 -14.44 4.43
C GLY A 159 -5.87 -14.83 3.43
N ILE A 160 -6.13 -14.69 2.13
CA ILE A 160 -5.12 -14.94 1.09
C ILE A 160 -3.94 -13.98 1.24
N ILE A 161 -4.20 -12.69 1.50
CA ILE A 161 -3.12 -11.70 1.68
C ILE A 161 -2.22 -12.11 2.85
N TYR A 162 -2.81 -12.41 4.03
CA TYR A 162 -2.02 -12.67 5.25
C TYR A 162 -1.38 -14.06 5.30
N ASN A 163 -2.05 -15.08 4.73
CA ASN A 163 -1.57 -16.45 4.84
C ASN A 163 -0.70 -16.89 3.65
N GLU A 164 -0.67 -16.11 2.57
CA GLU A 164 0.04 -16.48 1.34
C GLU A 164 0.88 -15.32 0.79
N LEU A 165 0.24 -14.20 0.38
CA LEU A 165 0.95 -13.14 -0.37
C LEU A 165 2.03 -12.45 0.44
N VAL A 166 1.83 -12.22 1.76
CA VAL A 166 2.87 -11.63 2.63
C VAL A 166 4.07 -12.55 2.83
N GLN A 167 3.90 -13.86 2.53
CA GLN A 167 4.97 -14.86 2.58
C GLN A 167 5.60 -15.13 1.19
N GLY A 168 5.18 -14.38 0.16
CA GLY A 168 5.63 -14.57 -1.21
C GLY A 168 5.01 -15.78 -1.91
N GLU A 169 4.00 -16.42 -1.31
CA GLU A 169 3.31 -17.57 -1.90
C GLU A 169 2.22 -17.13 -2.89
N LEU A 170 2.31 -17.62 -4.13
CA LEU A 170 1.34 -17.38 -5.20
C LEU A 170 0.67 -18.70 -5.59
N LYS A 171 -0.48 -19.02 -4.99
CA LYS A 171 -1.23 -20.25 -5.27
C LYS A 171 -2.24 -20.05 -6.41
N ALA A 172 -2.31 -21.02 -7.32
CA ALA A 172 -3.27 -20.98 -8.43
C ALA A 172 -4.73 -20.97 -7.94
N SER A 173 -5.03 -21.68 -6.85
CA SER A 173 -6.36 -21.67 -6.21
C SER A 173 -6.75 -20.27 -5.70
N SER A 174 -5.81 -19.58 -5.08
CA SER A 174 -6.05 -18.23 -4.56
C SER A 174 -6.21 -17.21 -5.67
N ARG A 175 -5.45 -17.35 -6.76
CA ARG A 175 -5.66 -16.56 -7.97
C ARG A 175 -7.07 -16.78 -8.54
N GLU A 176 -7.54 -18.02 -8.60
CA GLU A 176 -8.91 -18.31 -9.08
C GLU A 176 -9.97 -17.71 -8.14
N THR A 177 -9.75 -17.72 -6.82
CA THR A 177 -10.63 -17.05 -5.86
C THR A 177 -10.74 -15.55 -6.16
N TYR A 178 -9.63 -14.84 -6.40
CA TYR A 178 -9.65 -13.43 -6.80
C TYR A 178 -10.44 -13.21 -8.08
N LEU A 179 -10.20 -14.05 -9.10
CA LEU A 179 -10.92 -13.95 -10.39
C LEU A 179 -12.43 -14.18 -10.23
N ASN A 180 -12.83 -15.11 -9.37
CA ASN A 180 -14.25 -15.38 -9.11
C ASN A 180 -14.92 -14.21 -8.39
N VAL A 181 -14.26 -13.59 -7.42
CA VAL A 181 -14.73 -12.38 -6.76
C VAL A 181 -14.89 -11.24 -7.78
N ILE A 182 -13.87 -11.00 -8.62
CA ILE A 182 -13.94 -9.96 -9.66
C ILE A 182 -15.11 -10.21 -10.61
N ARG A 183 -15.28 -11.43 -11.15
CA ARG A 183 -16.38 -11.81 -12.05
C ARG A 183 -17.74 -11.64 -11.40
N TYR A 184 -17.86 -11.95 -10.11
CA TYR A 184 -19.09 -11.74 -9.35
C TYR A 184 -19.44 -10.25 -9.31
N TYR A 185 -18.50 -9.39 -8.89
CA TYR A 185 -18.75 -7.94 -8.79
C TYR A 185 -18.93 -7.27 -10.15
N GLN A 186 -18.33 -7.78 -11.23
CA GLN A 186 -18.62 -7.34 -12.60
C GLN A 186 -20.08 -7.56 -12.97
N ARG A 187 -20.66 -8.71 -12.63
CA ARG A 187 -22.05 -9.04 -12.96
C ARG A 187 -23.06 -8.31 -12.08
N GLU A 188 -22.82 -8.29 -10.77
CA GLU A 188 -23.82 -7.81 -9.80
C GLU A 188 -23.72 -6.30 -9.52
N HIS A 189 -22.54 -5.71 -9.67
CA HIS A 189 -22.29 -4.32 -9.30
C HIS A 189 -21.82 -3.43 -10.45
N SER A 190 -21.62 -4.01 -11.65
CA SER A 190 -21.16 -3.28 -12.84
C SER A 190 -19.87 -2.49 -12.57
N ILE A 191 -18.88 -3.14 -11.95
CA ILE A 191 -17.53 -2.58 -11.83
C ILE A 191 -16.87 -2.51 -13.20
N ASP A 192 -15.97 -1.55 -13.39
CA ASP A 192 -15.27 -1.29 -14.66
C ASP A 192 -13.73 -1.30 -14.50
#